data_85112d345902392b9af123596903ebd2
#
_entry.id   85112d345902392b9af123596903ebd2
#
_cell.length_a   1.000
_cell.length_b   1.000
_cell.length_c   1.000
_cell.angle_alpha   90.00
_cell.angle_beta   90.00
_cell.angle_gamma   90.00
#
_symmetry.space_group_name_H-M   'P 1'
#
loop_
_entity.id
_entity.type
_entity.pdbx_description
1 polymer ?
#
loop_
_entity_poly.entity_id
_entity_poly.type
_entity_poly.pdbx_seq_one_letter_code
_entity_poly.pdbx_strand_id
1 'polypeptide(L)'
;LVKKLEELGIGRPSTYAPTISTIQNRGYVVKEDRDGRERSFTVLTLKDGAVVQDIKTENTGAERSKMFPTDIGVLVNDFLVEHFKDIVDFHFTAKVEKEFDEIAQGYKEWTAMLKNFYGPFHHEIQDTLENAERASHEKELGIDPESGKPVSVRVGRFGPLVQIGAQDDEEKPRFASLRKGQMIETITFEEAMDLFKLPKRVGIFEETEMIVAIGRFGPYIRHQSAFYSLPKDVDPMEVTEEEAEGFRSSAALL
;
A
#
# COMPACT_ATOMS: atom_id res chain seq x y z
N LEU A 1 -13.79 -12.82 5.63
CA LEU A 1 -14.47 -11.75 4.91
C LEU A 1 -15.90 -12.17 4.54
N VAL A 2 -16.13 -13.26 3.76
CA VAL A 2 -17.47 -13.71 3.33
C VAL A 2 -18.42 -13.87 4.52
N LYS A 3 -18.03 -14.61 5.57
CA LYS A 3 -18.83 -14.76 6.78
C LYS A 3 -19.29 -13.40 7.37
N LYS A 4 -18.42 -12.38 7.35
CA LYS A 4 -18.76 -11.06 7.85
C LYS A 4 -19.76 -10.32 6.94
N LEU A 5 -19.64 -10.49 5.63
CA LEU A 5 -20.60 -9.94 4.67
C LEU A 5 -22.00 -10.58 4.87
N GLU A 6 -22.05 -11.90 5.06
CA GLU A 6 -23.29 -12.62 5.37
C GLU A 6 -23.94 -12.14 6.69
N GLU A 7 -23.16 -12.02 7.75
CA GLU A 7 -23.64 -11.51 9.06
C GLU A 7 -24.23 -10.10 8.96
N LEU A 8 -23.69 -9.26 8.08
CA LEU A 8 -24.14 -7.88 7.84
C LEU A 8 -25.24 -7.79 6.78
N GLY A 9 -25.61 -8.89 6.12
CA GLY A 9 -26.57 -8.89 5.01
C GLY A 9 -26.08 -8.18 3.75
N ILE A 10 -24.77 -8.04 3.58
CA ILE A 10 -24.15 -7.37 2.44
C ILE A 10 -23.92 -8.36 1.32
N GLY A 11 -24.57 -8.15 0.18
CA GLY A 11 -24.47 -9.02 -0.99
C GLY A 11 -25.23 -10.33 -0.89
N ARG A 12 -24.97 -11.19 -1.84
CA ARG A 12 -25.56 -12.53 -1.98
C ARG A 12 -24.44 -13.54 -2.30
N PRO A 13 -24.65 -14.85 -2.14
CA PRO A 13 -23.65 -15.87 -2.49
C PRO A 13 -23.04 -15.70 -3.89
N SER A 14 -23.85 -15.28 -4.86
CA SER A 14 -23.42 -15.04 -6.25
C SER A 14 -22.52 -13.80 -6.42
N THR A 15 -22.54 -12.85 -5.50
CA THR A 15 -21.80 -11.58 -5.61
C THR A 15 -20.52 -11.53 -4.78
N TYR A 16 -20.34 -12.41 -3.79
CA TYR A 16 -19.15 -12.35 -2.92
C TYR A 16 -17.85 -12.56 -3.67
N ALA A 17 -17.76 -13.62 -4.49
CA ALA A 17 -16.53 -13.91 -5.23
C ALA A 17 -16.20 -12.83 -6.28
N PRO A 18 -17.15 -12.37 -7.12
CA PRO A 18 -16.92 -11.25 -8.04
C PRO A 18 -16.46 -9.97 -7.35
N THR A 19 -17.06 -9.61 -6.22
CA THR A 19 -16.67 -8.41 -5.45
C THR A 19 -15.24 -8.51 -4.95
N ILE A 20 -14.86 -9.64 -4.33
CA ILE A 20 -13.51 -9.89 -3.84
C ILE A 20 -12.49 -9.84 -4.99
N SER A 21 -12.80 -10.46 -6.13
CA SER A 21 -11.94 -10.42 -7.31
C SER A 21 -11.79 -9.00 -7.85
N THR A 22 -12.85 -8.21 -7.84
CA THR A 22 -12.85 -6.82 -8.34
C THR A 22 -11.93 -5.94 -7.50
N ILE A 23 -12.00 -6.00 -6.18
CA ILE A 23 -11.14 -5.17 -5.31
C ILE A 23 -9.66 -5.57 -5.41
N GLN A 24 -9.37 -6.85 -5.66
CA GLN A 24 -8.02 -7.32 -5.93
C GLN A 24 -7.52 -6.86 -7.31
N ASN A 25 -8.33 -7.00 -8.35
CA ASN A 25 -7.98 -6.60 -9.71
C ASN A 25 -7.77 -5.09 -9.84
N ARG A 26 -8.47 -4.30 -9.04
CA ARG A 26 -8.28 -2.84 -8.94
C ARG A 26 -7.08 -2.45 -8.07
N GLY A 27 -6.42 -3.42 -7.45
CA GLY A 27 -5.28 -3.17 -6.58
C GLY A 27 -5.63 -2.49 -5.25
N TYR A 28 -6.90 -2.52 -4.82
CA TYR A 28 -7.32 -1.96 -3.52
C TYR A 28 -6.90 -2.85 -2.36
N VAL A 29 -6.79 -4.16 -2.62
CA VAL A 29 -6.26 -5.14 -1.67
C VAL A 29 -5.30 -6.09 -2.38
N VAL A 30 -4.30 -6.57 -1.64
CA VAL A 30 -3.38 -7.62 -2.08
C VAL A 30 -3.55 -8.85 -1.18
N LYS A 31 -3.38 -10.04 -1.77
CA LYS A 31 -3.32 -11.29 -1.02
C LYS A 31 -1.87 -11.72 -0.93
N GLU A 32 -1.32 -11.75 0.27
CA GLU A 32 0.08 -12.06 0.50
C GLU A 32 0.32 -12.79 1.81
N ASP A 33 1.52 -13.34 1.94
CA ASP A 33 2.06 -13.83 3.19
C ASP A 33 2.89 -12.71 3.82
N ARG A 34 2.81 -12.53 5.14
CA ARG A 34 3.66 -11.63 5.90
C ARG A 34 4.43 -12.43 6.92
N ASP A 35 5.73 -12.27 6.92
CA ASP A 35 6.58 -12.83 7.95
C ASP A 35 6.38 -12.03 9.24
N GLY A 36 6.33 -12.74 10.36
CA GLY A 36 6.20 -12.08 11.65
C GLY A 36 7.53 -11.44 12.06
N ARG A 37 7.43 -10.62 13.09
CA ARG A 37 8.60 -10.05 13.77
C ARG A 37 8.77 -10.72 15.12
N GLU A 38 10.01 -11.06 15.44
CA GLU A 38 10.35 -11.57 16.77
C GLU A 38 10.20 -10.43 17.78
N ARG A 39 9.40 -10.68 18.82
CA ARG A 39 9.17 -9.76 19.92
C ARG A 39 9.55 -10.43 21.23
N SER A 40 10.43 -9.79 21.98
CA SER A 40 10.74 -10.20 23.35
C SER A 40 9.75 -9.57 24.34
N PHE A 41 9.33 -10.36 25.31
CA PHE A 41 8.48 -9.89 26.40
C PHE A 41 8.89 -10.51 27.73
N THR A 42 8.67 -9.75 28.80
CA THR A 42 9.01 -10.17 30.14
C THR A 42 7.84 -10.90 30.77
N VAL A 43 8.10 -12.09 31.29
CA VAL A 43 7.15 -12.88 32.10
C VAL A 43 7.58 -12.82 33.55
N LEU A 44 6.71 -12.32 34.41
CA LEU A 44 6.89 -12.33 35.85
C LEU A 44 6.06 -13.47 36.45
N THR A 45 6.72 -14.40 37.10
CA THR A 45 6.06 -15.54 37.75
C THR A 45 6.31 -15.48 39.25
N LEU A 46 5.24 -15.48 40.04
CA LEU A 46 5.37 -15.65 41.50
C LEU A 46 5.49 -17.13 41.82
N LYS A 47 6.65 -17.55 42.37
CA LYS A 47 6.91 -18.90 42.78
C LYS A 47 7.54 -18.92 44.19
N ASP A 48 6.99 -19.71 45.10
CA ASP A 48 7.48 -19.86 46.49
C ASP A 48 7.70 -18.53 47.24
N GLY A 49 6.83 -17.51 46.95
CA GLY A 49 6.91 -16.19 47.58
C GLY A 49 7.95 -15.25 46.97
N ALA A 50 8.65 -15.67 45.92
CA ALA A 50 9.59 -14.85 45.15
C ALA A 50 9.09 -14.60 43.72
N VAL A 51 9.38 -13.42 43.18
CA VAL A 51 9.10 -13.09 41.77
C VAL A 51 10.29 -13.49 40.93
N VAL A 52 10.05 -14.41 39.99
CA VAL A 52 11.02 -14.83 38.97
C VAL A 52 10.68 -14.11 37.68
N GLN A 53 11.70 -13.50 37.06
CA GLN A 53 11.56 -12.80 35.77
C GLN A 53 12.24 -13.61 34.68
N ASP A 54 11.47 -13.96 33.64
CA ASP A 54 11.96 -14.62 32.44
C ASP A 54 11.72 -13.69 31.23
N ILE A 55 12.64 -13.72 30.26
CA ILE A 55 12.44 -13.08 28.96
C ILE A 55 12.09 -14.19 27.96
N LYS A 56 10.91 -14.06 27.35
CA LYS A 56 10.46 -14.98 26.30
C LYS A 56 10.35 -14.24 24.97
N THR A 57 10.53 -14.97 23.90
CA THR A 57 10.34 -14.45 22.53
C THR A 57 9.14 -15.11 21.89
N GLU A 58 8.41 -14.35 21.09
CA GLU A 58 7.33 -14.85 20.26
C GLU A 58 7.41 -14.20 18.87
N ASN A 59 6.97 -14.94 17.85
CA ASN A 59 6.81 -14.37 16.52
C ASN A 59 5.40 -13.79 16.38
N THR A 60 5.29 -12.46 16.28
CA THR A 60 4.01 -11.74 16.17
C THR A 60 3.81 -11.19 14.77
N GLY A 61 2.55 -11.14 14.32
CA GLY A 61 2.17 -10.55 13.04
C GLY A 61 2.45 -11.43 11.83
N ALA A 62 2.84 -12.69 12.01
CA ALA A 62 2.93 -13.65 10.91
C ALA A 62 1.52 -13.95 10.37
N GLU A 63 1.34 -13.80 9.06
CA GLU A 63 0.07 -14.04 8.39
C GLU A 63 0.30 -14.85 7.11
N ARG A 64 -0.59 -15.78 6.80
CA ARG A 64 -0.53 -16.61 5.59
C ARG A 64 -1.78 -16.42 4.75
N SER A 65 -1.58 -16.11 3.46
CA SER A 65 -2.66 -15.96 2.46
C SER A 65 -3.78 -15.03 2.89
N LYS A 66 -3.47 -13.94 3.59
CA LYS A 66 -4.42 -12.92 4.02
C LYS A 66 -4.51 -11.77 3.01
N MET A 67 -5.66 -11.09 3.02
CA MET A 67 -5.85 -9.87 2.25
C MET A 67 -5.50 -8.66 3.10
N PHE A 68 -4.69 -7.77 2.51
CA PHE A 68 -4.28 -6.51 3.12
C PHE A 68 -4.70 -5.35 2.22
N PRO A 69 -5.16 -4.23 2.80
CA PRO A 69 -5.40 -3.02 2.02
C PRO A 69 -4.06 -2.51 1.45
N THR A 70 -4.13 -1.85 0.30
CA THR A 70 -3.03 -1.07 -0.27
C THR A 70 -3.22 0.41 0.05
N ASP A 71 -2.17 1.23 -0.13
CA ASP A 71 -2.30 2.69 0.06
C ASP A 71 -3.37 3.30 -0.84
N ILE A 72 -3.50 2.81 -2.09
CA ILE A 72 -4.59 3.21 -3.00
C ILE A 72 -5.95 2.76 -2.45
N GLY A 73 -6.04 1.56 -1.89
CA GLY A 73 -7.26 1.06 -1.28
C GLY A 73 -7.71 1.91 -0.09
N VAL A 74 -6.76 2.30 0.77
CA VAL A 74 -7.01 3.20 1.91
C VAL A 74 -7.47 4.57 1.41
N LEU A 75 -6.73 5.19 0.48
CA LEU A 75 -7.07 6.49 -0.10
C LEU A 75 -8.50 6.52 -0.69
N VAL A 76 -8.86 5.49 -1.48
CA VAL A 76 -10.21 5.39 -2.07
C VAL A 76 -11.27 5.18 -0.99
N ASN A 77 -10.98 4.34 0.03
CA ASN A 77 -11.89 4.12 1.14
C ASN A 77 -12.17 5.42 1.89
N ASP A 78 -11.13 6.18 2.25
CA ASP A 78 -11.25 7.40 3.04
C ASP A 78 -12.02 8.48 2.26
N PHE A 79 -11.71 8.64 0.96
CA PHE A 79 -12.46 9.52 0.07
C PHE A 79 -13.96 9.15 0.03
N LEU A 80 -14.28 7.87 -0.11
CA LEU A 80 -15.67 7.41 -0.16
C LEU A 80 -16.38 7.59 1.19
N VAL A 81 -15.69 7.32 2.30
CA VAL A 81 -16.24 7.52 3.66
C VAL A 81 -16.48 9.00 3.94
N GLU A 82 -15.65 9.90 3.43
CA GLU A 82 -15.81 11.34 3.60
C GLU A 82 -16.99 11.89 2.79
N HIS A 83 -17.06 11.55 1.50
CA HIS A 83 -17.98 12.18 0.54
C HIS A 83 -19.25 11.38 0.24
N PHE A 84 -19.29 10.07 0.49
CA PHE A 84 -20.38 9.17 0.11
C PHE A 84 -20.80 8.27 1.28
N LYS A 85 -21.00 8.85 2.47
CA LYS A 85 -21.27 8.13 3.73
C LYS A 85 -22.45 7.18 3.62
N ASP A 86 -23.53 7.61 2.98
CA ASP A 86 -24.76 6.81 2.84
C ASP A 86 -24.57 5.59 1.95
N ILE A 87 -23.67 5.68 0.97
CA ILE A 87 -23.39 4.58 0.02
C ILE A 87 -22.45 3.54 0.64
N VAL A 88 -21.47 3.96 1.45
CA VAL A 88 -20.52 3.06 2.10
C VAL A 88 -21.00 2.54 3.45
N ASP A 89 -22.18 2.97 3.92
CA ASP A 89 -22.81 2.41 5.11
C ASP A 89 -23.10 0.92 4.93
N PHE A 90 -22.75 0.10 5.92
CA PHE A 90 -22.92 -1.34 5.85
C PHE A 90 -24.39 -1.77 5.66
N HIS A 91 -25.34 -0.96 6.12
CA HIS A 91 -26.77 -1.24 5.96
C HIS A 91 -27.33 -0.83 4.60
N PHE A 92 -26.61 -0.01 3.83
CA PHE A 92 -27.08 0.45 2.53
C PHE A 92 -27.37 -0.73 1.58
N THR A 93 -26.38 -1.59 1.35
CA THR A 93 -26.54 -2.74 0.46
C THR A 93 -27.64 -3.69 0.96
N ALA A 94 -27.68 -3.98 2.25
CA ALA A 94 -28.71 -4.82 2.86
C ALA A 94 -30.12 -4.24 2.66
N LYS A 95 -30.27 -2.90 2.80
CA LYS A 95 -31.53 -2.20 2.56
C LYS A 95 -31.95 -2.27 1.10
N VAL A 96 -31.04 -1.99 0.17
CA VAL A 96 -31.31 -2.04 -1.28
C VAL A 96 -31.70 -3.45 -1.71
N GLU A 97 -31.03 -4.46 -1.21
CA GLU A 97 -31.37 -5.86 -1.53
C GLU A 97 -32.75 -6.27 -1.01
N LYS A 98 -33.13 -5.80 0.19
CA LYS A 98 -34.49 -6.00 0.70
C LYS A 98 -35.53 -5.29 -0.18
N GLU A 99 -35.24 -4.06 -0.64
CA GLU A 99 -36.12 -3.35 -1.57
C GLU A 99 -36.28 -4.08 -2.90
N PHE A 100 -35.22 -4.73 -3.41
CA PHE A 100 -35.31 -5.60 -4.59
C PHE A 100 -36.20 -6.82 -4.36
N ASP A 101 -36.14 -7.44 -3.18
CA ASP A 101 -37.03 -8.54 -2.83
C ASP A 101 -38.51 -8.07 -2.78
N GLU A 102 -38.78 -6.89 -2.23
CA GLU A 102 -40.11 -6.26 -2.21
C GLU A 102 -40.64 -5.96 -3.63
N ILE A 103 -39.74 -5.46 -4.54
CA ILE A 103 -40.09 -5.22 -5.94
C ILE A 103 -40.39 -6.53 -6.66
N ALA A 104 -39.58 -7.56 -6.45
CA ALA A 104 -39.79 -8.87 -7.04
C ALA A 104 -41.13 -9.53 -6.63
N GLN A 105 -41.62 -9.20 -5.43
CA GLN A 105 -42.92 -9.65 -4.91
C GLN A 105 -44.08 -8.73 -5.32
N GLY A 106 -43.83 -7.63 -6.03
CA GLY A 106 -44.83 -6.68 -6.45
C GLY A 106 -45.32 -5.71 -5.36
N TYR A 107 -44.65 -5.65 -4.22
CA TYR A 107 -45.02 -4.76 -3.12
C TYR A 107 -44.47 -3.33 -3.29
N LYS A 108 -43.51 -3.12 -4.19
CA LYS A 108 -42.84 -1.82 -4.40
C LYS A 108 -42.58 -1.57 -5.87
N GLU A 109 -42.76 -0.32 -6.28
CA GLU A 109 -42.43 0.14 -7.63
C GLU A 109 -40.94 0.46 -7.77
N TRP A 110 -40.25 -0.19 -8.71
CA TRP A 110 -38.82 -0.05 -8.93
C TRP A 110 -38.44 1.38 -9.40
N THR A 111 -39.31 2.02 -10.18
CA THR A 111 -39.08 3.40 -10.68
C THR A 111 -39.07 4.42 -9.56
N ALA A 112 -39.96 4.25 -8.57
CA ALA A 112 -40.00 5.10 -7.38
C ALA A 112 -38.74 4.91 -6.51
N MET A 113 -38.31 3.67 -6.33
CA MET A 113 -37.07 3.35 -5.62
C MET A 113 -35.85 3.97 -6.29
N LEU A 114 -35.69 3.80 -7.60
CA LEU A 114 -34.58 4.40 -8.35
C LEU A 114 -34.57 5.92 -8.30
N LYS A 115 -35.74 6.56 -8.44
CA LYS A 115 -35.85 8.03 -8.36
C LYS A 115 -35.42 8.57 -7.01
N ASN A 116 -35.84 7.88 -5.94
CA ASN A 116 -35.48 8.27 -4.57
C ASN A 116 -33.99 8.09 -4.26
N PHE A 117 -33.37 7.10 -4.88
CA PHE A 117 -31.91 6.87 -4.76
C PHE A 117 -31.12 7.84 -5.65
N TYR A 118 -31.45 7.89 -6.95
CA TYR A 118 -30.65 8.59 -7.94
C TYR A 118 -30.59 10.11 -7.73
N GLY A 119 -31.69 10.73 -7.32
CA GLY A 119 -31.74 12.18 -7.13
C GLY A 119 -30.71 12.70 -6.12
N PRO A 120 -30.76 12.26 -4.86
CA PRO A 120 -29.78 12.63 -3.85
C PRO A 120 -28.35 12.22 -4.22
N PHE A 121 -28.15 10.99 -4.69
CA PHE A 121 -26.83 10.47 -5.06
C PHE A 121 -26.19 11.27 -6.22
N HIS A 122 -26.96 11.62 -7.24
CA HIS A 122 -26.46 12.43 -8.35
C HIS A 122 -26.07 13.85 -7.91
N HIS A 123 -26.85 14.44 -7.00
CA HIS A 123 -26.50 15.73 -6.41
C HIS A 123 -25.19 15.66 -5.62
N GLU A 124 -25.01 14.63 -4.80
CA GLU A 124 -23.77 14.38 -4.04
C GLU A 124 -22.56 14.20 -4.96
N ILE A 125 -22.71 13.47 -6.09
CA ILE A 125 -21.66 13.37 -7.11
C ILE A 125 -21.29 14.74 -7.68
N GLN A 126 -22.28 15.56 -8.06
CA GLN A 126 -22.01 16.87 -8.63
C GLN A 126 -21.33 17.81 -7.63
N ASP A 127 -21.83 17.84 -6.40
CA ASP A 127 -21.22 18.64 -5.32
C ASP A 127 -19.79 18.20 -5.04
N THR A 128 -19.53 16.90 -4.97
CA THR A 128 -18.19 16.35 -4.79
C THR A 128 -17.25 16.69 -5.94
N LEU A 129 -17.72 16.64 -7.18
CA LEU A 129 -16.92 17.01 -8.36
C LEU A 129 -16.54 18.49 -8.39
N GLU A 130 -17.41 19.36 -7.87
CA GLU A 130 -17.18 20.80 -7.85
C GLU A 130 -16.35 21.26 -6.64
N ASN A 131 -16.55 20.64 -5.48
CA ASN A 131 -16.07 21.16 -4.20
C ASN A 131 -15.04 20.27 -3.51
N ALA A 132 -14.92 18.98 -3.87
CA ALA A 132 -13.96 18.11 -3.20
C ALA A 132 -12.51 18.47 -3.55
N GLU A 133 -11.70 18.62 -2.53
CA GLU A 133 -10.25 18.71 -2.70
C GLU A 133 -9.70 17.40 -3.26
N ARG A 134 -8.58 17.51 -3.97
CA ARG A 134 -7.90 16.31 -4.47
C ARG A 134 -7.50 15.43 -3.30
N ALA A 135 -8.07 14.23 -3.23
CA ALA A 135 -7.70 13.26 -2.21
C ALA A 135 -6.18 13.01 -2.24
N SER A 136 -5.52 13.29 -1.14
CA SER A 136 -4.09 13.02 -0.94
C SER A 136 -3.94 12.23 0.34
N HIS A 137 -3.25 11.10 0.23
CA HIS A 137 -2.80 10.38 1.41
C HIS A 137 -1.33 10.70 1.56
N GLU A 138 -1.03 11.69 2.41
CA GLU A 138 0.31 12.20 2.66
C GLU A 138 0.62 12.15 4.15
N LYS A 139 1.82 11.71 4.48
CA LYS A 139 2.33 11.63 5.85
C LYS A 139 3.69 12.30 5.90
N GLU A 140 3.84 13.27 6.77
CA GLU A 140 5.15 13.84 7.07
C GLU A 140 5.97 12.87 7.92
N LEU A 141 7.22 12.66 7.54
CA LEU A 141 8.14 11.75 8.23
C LEU A 141 9.20 12.49 9.04
N GLY A 142 9.59 13.70 8.62
CA GLY A 142 10.61 14.48 9.30
C GLY A 142 11.31 15.45 8.36
N ILE A 143 12.55 15.79 8.71
CA ILE A 143 13.40 16.74 7.96
C ILE A 143 14.69 16.02 7.54
N ASP A 144 15.05 16.12 6.27
CA ASP A 144 16.30 15.59 5.74
C ASP A 144 17.48 16.34 6.36
N PRO A 145 18.39 15.64 7.06
CA PRO A 145 19.52 16.27 7.75
C PRO A 145 20.55 16.92 6.80
N GLU A 146 20.60 16.50 5.53
CA GLU A 146 21.55 17.04 4.55
C GLU A 146 21.05 18.34 3.92
N SER A 147 19.78 18.38 3.52
CA SER A 147 19.22 19.53 2.81
C SER A 147 18.39 20.46 3.70
N GLY A 148 18.00 20.03 4.91
CA GLY A 148 17.09 20.76 5.79
C GLY A 148 15.66 20.83 5.28
N LYS A 149 15.30 20.05 4.24
CA LYS A 149 13.99 20.06 3.59
C LYS A 149 13.06 19.02 4.21
N PRO A 150 11.73 19.24 4.17
CA PRO A 150 10.75 18.27 4.67
C PRO A 150 10.79 16.98 3.85
N VAL A 151 10.60 15.86 4.55
CA VAL A 151 10.45 14.52 3.99
C VAL A 151 9.02 14.07 4.22
N SER A 152 8.32 13.82 3.14
CA SER A 152 6.94 13.28 3.18
C SER A 152 6.82 12.02 2.34
N VAL A 153 5.83 11.21 2.66
CA VAL A 153 5.44 10.05 1.85
C VAL A 153 4.00 10.23 1.41
N ARG A 154 3.73 9.97 0.13
CA ARG A 154 2.40 10.19 -0.46
C ARG A 154 2.12 9.28 -1.65
N VAL A 155 0.85 9.21 -2.04
CA VAL A 155 0.46 8.53 -3.28
C VAL A 155 0.76 9.44 -4.48
N GLY A 156 1.66 8.99 -5.36
CA GLY A 156 1.97 9.63 -6.63
C GLY A 156 1.25 8.98 -7.81
N ARG A 157 1.47 9.53 -9.02
CA ARG A 157 0.85 9.04 -10.26
C ARG A 157 1.14 7.54 -10.55
N PHE A 158 2.30 7.05 -10.12
CA PHE A 158 2.78 5.69 -10.41
C PHE A 158 2.83 4.81 -9.16
N GLY A 159 2.19 5.24 -8.07
CA GLY A 159 2.16 4.54 -6.79
C GLY A 159 2.75 5.37 -5.64
N PRO A 160 2.85 4.80 -4.44
CA PRO A 160 3.37 5.50 -3.28
C PRO A 160 4.86 5.84 -3.45
N LEU A 161 5.22 7.04 -3.02
CA LEU A 161 6.59 7.57 -3.11
C LEU A 161 6.93 8.44 -1.90
N VAL A 162 8.22 8.52 -1.58
CA VAL A 162 8.78 9.51 -0.66
C VAL A 162 9.25 10.72 -1.47
N GLN A 163 9.01 11.90 -0.91
CA GLN A 163 9.42 13.19 -1.46
C GLN A 163 10.30 13.92 -0.44
N ILE A 164 11.42 14.48 -0.90
CA ILE A 164 12.24 15.42 -0.14
C ILE A 164 12.12 16.80 -0.79
N GLY A 165 11.66 17.79 -0.03
CA GLY A 165 11.40 19.15 -0.48
C GLY A 165 9.97 19.40 -0.95
N ALA A 166 9.54 20.65 -0.99
CA ALA A 166 8.23 21.08 -1.47
C ALA A 166 8.23 21.29 -2.99
N GLN A 167 7.04 21.32 -3.59
CA GLN A 167 6.90 21.58 -5.04
C GLN A 167 7.28 23.02 -5.41
N ASP A 168 7.14 23.95 -4.46
CA ASP A 168 7.39 25.37 -4.62
C ASP A 168 8.82 25.79 -4.23
N ASP A 169 9.68 24.82 -3.89
CA ASP A 169 11.10 25.09 -3.60
C ASP A 169 11.83 25.51 -4.88
N GLU A 170 12.86 26.36 -4.74
CA GLU A 170 13.74 26.76 -5.84
C GLU A 170 14.41 25.56 -6.51
N GLU A 171 14.77 24.55 -5.73
CA GLU A 171 15.29 23.27 -6.20
C GLU A 171 14.17 22.25 -6.32
N LYS A 172 14.14 21.54 -7.45
CA LYS A 172 13.15 20.48 -7.69
C LYS A 172 13.21 19.42 -6.58
N PRO A 173 12.06 19.01 -6.06
CA PRO A 173 11.99 17.95 -5.06
C PRO A 173 12.55 16.63 -5.60
N ARG A 174 13.16 15.86 -4.70
CA ARG A 174 13.65 14.50 -4.98
C ARG A 174 12.55 13.49 -4.67
N PHE A 175 12.46 12.42 -5.48
CA PHE A 175 11.45 11.39 -5.32
C PHE A 175 12.07 10.00 -5.32
N ALA A 176 11.55 9.13 -4.45
CA ALA A 176 11.87 7.71 -4.44
C ALA A 176 10.59 6.88 -4.24
N SER A 177 10.37 5.86 -5.08
CA SER A 177 9.22 4.96 -4.94
C SER A 177 9.39 4.03 -3.74
N LEU A 178 8.31 3.73 -3.03
CA LEU A 178 8.29 2.71 -1.99
C LEU A 178 8.60 1.33 -2.57
N ARG A 179 9.27 0.50 -1.77
CA ARG A 179 9.54 -0.89 -2.12
C ARG A 179 8.29 -1.75 -1.91
N LYS A 180 8.25 -2.91 -2.55
CA LYS A 180 7.19 -3.88 -2.35
C LYS A 180 7.10 -4.26 -0.85
N GLY A 181 5.90 -4.15 -0.28
CA GLY A 181 5.64 -4.43 1.12
C GLY A 181 5.79 -3.24 2.07
N GLN A 182 6.34 -2.10 1.62
CA GLN A 182 6.29 -0.84 2.35
C GLN A 182 4.96 -0.13 2.08
N MET A 183 4.42 0.53 3.10
CA MET A 183 3.16 1.29 3.04
C MET A 183 3.37 2.66 3.66
N ILE A 184 2.60 3.66 3.20
CA ILE A 184 2.63 5.04 3.71
C ILE A 184 2.45 5.08 5.23
N GLU A 185 1.49 4.30 5.75
CA GLU A 185 1.18 4.27 7.18
C GLU A 185 2.32 3.78 8.06
N THR A 186 3.09 2.80 7.58
CA THR A 186 4.05 2.05 8.41
C THR A 186 5.51 2.40 8.16
N ILE A 187 5.82 3.05 7.04
CA ILE A 187 7.20 3.43 6.73
C ILE A 187 7.76 4.38 7.77
N THR A 188 8.98 4.10 8.24
CA THR A 188 9.71 4.98 9.15
C THR A 188 10.52 6.03 8.38
N PHE A 189 11.02 7.05 9.09
CA PHE A 189 11.88 8.06 8.50
C PHE A 189 13.19 7.46 7.97
N GLU A 190 13.80 6.54 8.72
CA GLU A 190 15.03 5.85 8.35
C GLU A 190 14.84 5.01 7.08
N GLU A 191 13.76 4.23 7.02
CA GLU A 191 13.41 3.43 5.84
C GLU A 191 13.17 4.31 4.61
N ALA A 192 12.55 5.48 4.79
CA ALA A 192 12.30 6.43 3.72
C ALA A 192 13.61 7.05 3.20
N MET A 193 14.51 7.43 4.09
CA MET A 193 15.83 7.97 3.70
C MET A 193 16.68 6.92 2.98
N ASP A 194 16.56 5.65 3.36
CA ASP A 194 17.24 4.55 2.68
C ASP A 194 16.84 4.40 1.20
N LEU A 195 15.63 4.81 0.81
CA LEU A 195 15.21 4.77 -0.59
C LEU A 195 16.03 5.72 -1.48
N PHE A 196 16.56 6.79 -0.92
CA PHE A 196 17.37 7.79 -1.64
C PHE A 196 18.85 7.42 -1.78
N LYS A 197 19.30 6.35 -1.12
CA LYS A 197 20.64 5.80 -1.32
C LYS A 197 20.81 5.14 -2.70
N LEU A 198 19.72 4.86 -3.39
CA LEU A 198 19.71 4.40 -4.79
C LEU A 198 19.23 5.55 -5.71
N PRO A 199 19.75 5.65 -6.94
CA PRO A 199 20.79 4.81 -7.56
C PRO A 199 22.16 4.98 -6.91
N LYS A 200 22.88 3.86 -6.69
CA LYS A 200 24.20 3.82 -6.06
C LYS A 200 25.24 3.42 -7.10
N ARG A 201 26.32 4.20 -7.21
CA ARG A 201 27.50 3.75 -7.94
C ARG A 201 28.22 2.70 -7.11
N VAL A 202 28.46 1.54 -7.70
CA VAL A 202 29.09 0.39 -7.01
C VAL A 202 30.51 0.13 -7.46
N GLY A 203 30.92 0.64 -8.62
CA GLY A 203 32.27 0.49 -9.12
C GLY A 203 32.43 0.97 -10.56
N ILE A 204 33.61 0.72 -11.15
CA ILE A 204 33.94 1.00 -12.55
C ILE A 204 34.38 -0.29 -13.22
N PHE A 205 33.71 -0.66 -14.29
CA PHE A 205 34.10 -1.78 -15.14
C PHE A 205 34.27 -1.31 -16.59
N GLU A 206 35.36 -1.74 -17.25
CA GLU A 206 35.68 -1.32 -18.64
C GLU A 206 35.56 0.21 -18.85
N GLU A 207 36.16 0.98 -17.95
CA GLU A 207 36.16 2.45 -17.95
C GLU A 207 34.78 3.10 -17.78
N THR A 208 33.74 2.34 -17.49
CA THR A 208 32.37 2.82 -17.32
C THR A 208 31.82 2.46 -15.95
N GLU A 209 31.03 3.39 -15.38
CA GLU A 209 30.42 3.22 -14.07
C GLU A 209 29.35 2.12 -14.09
N MET A 210 29.37 1.28 -13.05
CA MET A 210 28.28 0.38 -12.72
C MET A 210 27.37 1.04 -11.67
N ILE A 211 26.08 1.12 -11.97
CA ILE A 211 25.09 1.77 -11.12
C ILE A 211 23.99 0.76 -10.76
N VAL A 212 23.80 0.55 -9.46
CA VAL A 212 22.67 -0.22 -8.93
C VAL A 212 21.47 0.71 -8.77
N ALA A 213 20.31 0.28 -9.25
CA ALA A 213 19.06 1.02 -9.14
C ALA A 213 17.86 0.06 -9.05
N ILE A 214 16.69 0.61 -8.70
CA ILE A 214 15.41 -0.11 -8.72
C ILE A 214 14.57 0.45 -9.86
N GLY A 215 14.11 -0.42 -10.75
CA GLY A 215 13.25 -0.06 -11.87
C GLY A 215 11.88 -0.76 -11.81
N ARG A 216 11.10 -0.59 -12.88
CA ARG A 216 9.74 -1.19 -12.99
C ARG A 216 9.71 -2.70 -12.81
N PHE A 217 10.78 -3.39 -13.20
CA PHE A 217 10.89 -4.85 -13.16
C PHE A 217 11.66 -5.37 -11.93
N GLY A 218 12.08 -4.47 -11.03
CA GLY A 218 12.86 -4.79 -9.84
C GLY A 218 14.27 -4.17 -9.83
N PRO A 219 15.13 -4.60 -8.89
CA PRO A 219 16.49 -4.12 -8.81
C PRO A 219 17.34 -4.57 -10.00
N TYR A 220 18.21 -3.68 -10.47
CA TYR A 220 19.10 -3.95 -11.61
C TYR A 220 20.43 -3.22 -11.47
N ILE A 221 21.44 -3.72 -12.19
CA ILE A 221 22.70 -3.04 -12.43
C ILE A 221 22.66 -2.46 -13.84
N ARG A 222 22.97 -1.19 -13.96
CA ARG A 222 23.22 -0.52 -15.25
C ARG A 222 24.71 -0.39 -15.48
N HIS A 223 25.18 -0.87 -16.61
CA HIS A 223 26.53 -0.67 -17.11
C HIS A 223 26.46 -0.30 -18.59
N GLN A 224 27.00 0.85 -18.97
CA GLN A 224 26.82 1.44 -20.31
C GLN A 224 25.31 1.57 -20.66
N SER A 225 24.90 0.94 -21.77
CA SER A 225 23.48 0.89 -22.21
C SER A 225 22.76 -0.41 -21.83
N ALA A 226 23.43 -1.31 -21.11
CA ALA A 226 22.87 -2.60 -20.72
C ALA A 226 22.33 -2.60 -19.29
N PHE A 227 21.28 -3.38 -19.04
CA PHE A 227 20.62 -3.54 -17.77
C PHE A 227 20.64 -5.03 -17.38
N TYR A 228 21.07 -5.32 -16.17
CA TYR A 228 21.22 -6.68 -15.64
C TYR A 228 20.37 -6.80 -14.38
N SER A 229 19.35 -7.66 -14.39
CA SER A 229 18.50 -7.87 -13.22
C SER A 229 19.28 -8.48 -12.07
N LEU A 230 19.09 -7.96 -10.87
CA LEU A 230 19.59 -8.58 -9.65
C LEU A 230 18.67 -9.76 -9.25
N PRO A 231 19.24 -10.84 -8.71
CA PRO A 231 18.46 -11.91 -8.07
C PRO A 231 17.57 -11.37 -6.96
N LYS A 232 16.44 -12.07 -6.70
CA LYS A 232 15.43 -11.61 -5.73
C LYS A 232 15.89 -11.65 -4.28
N ASP A 233 16.90 -12.43 -4.00
CA ASP A 233 17.52 -12.66 -2.70
C ASP A 233 18.70 -11.73 -2.41
N VAL A 234 19.05 -10.87 -3.38
CA VAL A 234 20.15 -9.89 -3.23
C VAL A 234 19.58 -8.52 -2.86
N ASP A 235 20.04 -7.96 -1.75
CA ASP A 235 19.70 -6.58 -1.38
C ASP A 235 20.50 -5.59 -2.27
N PRO A 236 19.83 -4.76 -3.08
CA PRO A 236 20.49 -3.80 -3.95
C PRO A 236 21.34 -2.75 -3.18
N MET A 237 21.08 -2.56 -1.89
CA MET A 237 21.84 -1.63 -1.05
C MET A 237 23.21 -2.18 -0.67
N GLU A 238 23.34 -3.50 -0.55
CA GLU A 238 24.54 -4.19 -0.09
C GLU A 238 25.45 -4.64 -1.22
N VAL A 239 24.99 -4.54 -2.48
CA VAL A 239 25.76 -4.97 -3.66
C VAL A 239 27.12 -4.29 -3.68
N THR A 240 28.17 -5.12 -3.72
CA THR A 240 29.56 -4.74 -3.88
C THR A 240 29.98 -4.66 -5.35
N GLU A 241 31.15 -4.07 -5.64
CA GLU A 241 31.71 -3.99 -6.99
C GLU A 241 31.94 -5.40 -7.59
N GLU A 242 32.53 -6.30 -6.81
CA GLU A 242 32.84 -7.68 -7.23
C GLU A 242 31.57 -8.48 -7.55
N GLU A 243 30.52 -8.33 -6.73
CA GLU A 243 29.21 -8.96 -6.99
C GLU A 243 28.55 -8.37 -8.25
N ALA A 244 28.64 -7.05 -8.45
CA ALA A 244 28.08 -6.39 -9.63
C ALA A 244 28.76 -6.88 -10.91
N GLU A 245 30.07 -7.09 -10.92
CA GLU A 245 30.79 -7.71 -12.03
C GLU A 245 30.37 -9.16 -12.26
N GLY A 246 30.19 -9.94 -11.17
CA GLY A 246 29.74 -11.32 -11.22
C GLY A 246 28.33 -11.46 -11.82
N PHE A 247 27.39 -10.64 -11.40
CA PHE A 247 26.03 -10.64 -11.94
C PHE A 247 25.97 -10.24 -13.42
N ARG A 248 26.78 -9.27 -13.83
CA ARG A 248 26.92 -8.90 -15.25
C ARG A 248 27.41 -10.06 -16.11
N SER A 249 28.38 -10.81 -15.59
CA SER A 249 29.00 -11.91 -16.34
C SER A 249 28.10 -13.15 -16.43
N SER A 250 27.20 -13.35 -15.46
CA SER A 250 26.32 -14.52 -15.34
C SER A 250 24.89 -14.27 -15.85
N ALA A 251 24.48 -13.01 -16.07
CA ALA A 251 23.13 -12.68 -16.46
C ALA A 251 22.94 -12.66 -17.98
N ALA A 252 21.85 -13.27 -18.46
CA ALA A 252 21.34 -13.01 -19.80
C ALA A 252 20.89 -11.53 -19.88
N LEU A 253 21.27 -10.84 -20.97
CA LEU A 253 20.78 -9.50 -21.30
C LEU A 253 19.24 -9.48 -21.29
N LEU A 254 18.64 -8.50 -20.60
CA LEU A 254 17.22 -8.19 -20.66
C LEU A 254 16.82 -7.55 -22.00
#